data_66fdebacda40564bf797dda55ac2df35
#
_entry.id   66fdebacda40564bf797dda55ac2df35
#
_cell.length_a   1.000
_cell.length_b   1.000
_cell.length_c   1.000
_cell.angle_alpha   90.00
_cell.angle_beta   90.00
_cell.angle_gamma   90.00
#
_symmetry.space_group_name_H-M   'P 1'
#
loop_
_entity.id
_entity.type
_entity.pdbx_description
1 polymer ?
#
loop_
_entity_poly.entity_id
_entity_poly.type
_entity_poly.pdbx_seq_one_letter_code
_entity_poly.pdbx_strand_id
1 'polypeptide(L)'
;MVQLAYFDELTGLPNRRLFNDRLSMALASAHRDKQMLAVMFIDLDRFKEVNDSLGHNAGDTLLKLVSERIINTLNEGDTLARLGGDEFIVLCEINNVEGAITLAESILNHLNTPFKLEGFEVGVTASIGAAVYPDDGLDSETLLKHADIAMYRSKDVGRNSFQLFQPSMNARSLERLAMMSRFQHALENDEFELYFQPKQCLKTGLIMGAEALLRWHDPDLGTISPAQFIPLAEELGLVVRLDLWVINQAGKELTLWQAQGIDAGRLAINVSACHLSQGKLADNIKAMLTRYQLPGSLLEIELTESSFISSFSQAKEQLQQLKALGVHIALDDFGTGYSALSYLTKLPFNTLKIDASFIAKIPDEYGNSQIVAAIIAMATSLGLDVVAEGVEHASQEAHLVEIGCNAIQGYYYCHPLTQQQWIAFYNQAAKGYSESTLTS
;
A
#
# COMPACT_ATOMS: atom_id res chain seq x y z
N MET A 1 16.95 41.04 -10.19
CA MET A 1 16.33 40.98 -8.85
C MET A 1 14.82 40.71 -8.86
N VAL A 2 14.03 41.25 -9.79
CA VAL A 2 12.56 41.01 -9.83
C VAL A 2 12.22 39.55 -10.20
N GLN A 3 12.94 38.89 -11.12
CA GLN A 3 12.68 37.50 -11.51
C GLN A 3 12.83 36.50 -10.36
N LEU A 4 13.87 36.63 -9.53
CA LEU A 4 14.10 35.75 -8.37
C LEU A 4 13.03 35.85 -7.25
N ALA A 5 12.29 36.97 -7.23
CA ALA A 5 11.26 37.20 -6.20
C ALA A 5 9.91 36.53 -6.52
N TYR A 6 9.64 36.22 -7.80
CA TYR A 6 8.32 35.81 -8.28
C TYR A 6 8.31 34.53 -9.12
N PHE A 7 9.47 34.02 -9.53
CA PHE A 7 9.58 32.82 -10.37
C PHE A 7 10.48 31.75 -9.72
N ASP A 8 10.20 30.51 -10.03
CA ASP A 8 11.02 29.35 -9.66
C ASP A 8 12.24 29.29 -10.58
N GLU A 9 13.44 29.18 -10.02
CA GLU A 9 14.70 29.25 -10.78
C GLU A 9 14.90 28.03 -11.70
N LEU A 10 14.37 26.87 -11.33
CA LEU A 10 14.56 25.63 -12.08
C LEU A 10 13.65 25.55 -13.30
N THR A 11 12.37 25.84 -13.11
CA THR A 11 11.32 25.66 -14.12
C THR A 11 10.92 26.95 -14.85
N GLY A 12 11.26 28.10 -14.28
CA GLY A 12 10.82 29.40 -14.80
C GLY A 12 9.34 29.70 -14.57
N LEU A 13 8.62 28.85 -13.89
CA LEU A 13 7.21 29.03 -13.54
C LEU A 13 7.03 30.09 -12.46
N PRO A 14 5.84 30.70 -12.32
CA PRO A 14 5.46 31.43 -11.12
C PRO A 14 5.79 30.61 -9.84
N ASN A 15 6.34 31.32 -8.84
CA ASN A 15 6.53 30.72 -7.52
C ASN A 15 5.28 30.92 -6.65
N ARG A 16 5.30 30.43 -5.41
CA ARG A 16 4.20 30.56 -4.43
C ARG A 16 3.72 32.00 -4.27
N ARG A 17 4.63 32.96 -4.27
CA ARG A 17 4.27 34.39 -4.09
C ARG A 17 3.47 34.93 -5.26
N LEU A 18 3.96 34.74 -6.47
CA LEU A 18 3.25 35.19 -7.66
C LEU A 18 1.92 34.46 -7.85
N PHE A 19 1.86 33.18 -7.51
CA PHE A 19 0.61 32.43 -7.55
C PHE A 19 -0.44 33.01 -6.60
N ASN A 20 -0.08 33.30 -5.35
CA ASN A 20 -1.01 33.90 -4.37
C ASN A 20 -1.50 35.29 -4.81
N ASP A 21 -0.63 36.12 -5.42
CA ASP A 21 -1.03 37.38 -5.95
C ASP A 21 -2.06 37.21 -7.09
N ARG A 22 -1.82 36.27 -8.02
CA ARG A 22 -2.75 35.95 -9.11
C ARG A 22 -4.07 35.39 -8.62
N LEU A 23 -4.04 34.45 -7.67
CA LEU A 23 -5.24 33.85 -7.07
C LEU A 23 -6.11 34.93 -6.42
N SER A 24 -5.51 35.87 -5.66
CA SER A 24 -6.24 36.96 -5.03
C SER A 24 -6.92 37.88 -6.07
N MET A 25 -6.23 38.17 -7.18
CA MET A 25 -6.80 38.94 -8.28
C MET A 25 -7.93 38.21 -9.02
N ALA A 26 -7.75 36.90 -9.27
CA ALA A 26 -8.73 36.08 -9.93
C ALA A 26 -10.01 35.94 -9.07
N LEU A 27 -9.87 35.73 -7.76
CA LEU A 27 -11.01 35.71 -6.82
C LEU A 27 -11.81 37.02 -6.81
N ALA A 28 -11.10 38.16 -6.82
CA ALA A 28 -11.76 39.44 -6.88
C ALA A 28 -12.51 39.67 -8.21
N SER A 29 -12.01 39.13 -9.32
CA SER A 29 -12.70 39.17 -10.62
C SER A 29 -13.88 38.20 -10.62
N ALA A 30 -13.66 36.95 -10.25
CA ALA A 30 -14.70 35.91 -10.21
C ALA A 30 -15.88 36.29 -9.31
N HIS A 31 -15.63 36.98 -8.20
CA HIS A 31 -16.69 37.49 -7.32
C HIS A 31 -17.57 38.50 -8.03
N ARG A 32 -16.98 39.43 -8.82
CA ARG A 32 -17.73 40.47 -9.58
C ARG A 32 -18.51 39.87 -10.73
N ASP A 33 -17.87 38.95 -11.46
CA ASP A 33 -18.35 38.44 -12.72
C ASP A 33 -19.18 37.15 -12.55
N LYS A 34 -19.33 36.65 -11.30
CA LYS A 34 -20.00 35.41 -10.89
C LYS A 34 -19.43 34.19 -11.64
N GLN A 35 -18.14 34.14 -11.78
CA GLN A 35 -17.41 33.06 -12.41
C GLN A 35 -16.96 32.03 -11.35
N MET A 36 -16.69 30.82 -11.81
CA MET A 36 -16.09 29.76 -10.98
C MET A 36 -14.60 29.65 -11.27
N LEU A 37 -13.82 29.34 -10.26
CA LEU A 37 -12.41 29.05 -10.37
C LEU A 37 -12.12 27.67 -9.78
N ALA A 38 -11.14 26.99 -10.34
CA ALA A 38 -10.55 25.80 -9.70
C ALA A 38 -9.10 26.07 -9.32
N VAL A 39 -8.75 25.66 -8.11
CA VAL A 39 -7.38 25.57 -7.62
C VAL A 39 -7.03 24.10 -7.51
N MET A 40 -5.96 23.65 -8.17
CA MET A 40 -5.55 22.26 -8.19
C MET A 40 -4.13 22.12 -7.67
N PHE A 41 -3.93 21.40 -6.59
CA PHE A 41 -2.61 20.92 -6.15
C PHE A 41 -2.24 19.66 -6.90
N ILE A 42 -1.00 19.58 -7.36
CA ILE A 42 -0.43 18.47 -8.10
C ILE A 42 0.89 18.09 -7.45
N ASP A 43 1.05 16.83 -7.09
CA ASP A 43 2.28 16.29 -6.50
C ASP A 43 2.70 15.05 -7.30
N LEU A 44 3.99 14.96 -7.63
CA LEU A 44 4.53 13.85 -8.42
C LEU A 44 4.75 12.63 -7.54
N ASP A 45 4.04 11.56 -7.83
CA ASP A 45 4.15 10.33 -7.07
C ASP A 45 5.57 9.74 -7.16
N ARG A 46 6.16 9.40 -6.01
CA ARG A 46 7.46 8.75 -5.89
C ARG A 46 8.64 9.51 -6.53
N PHE A 47 8.54 10.83 -6.67
CA PHE A 47 9.62 11.66 -7.24
C PHE A 47 10.96 11.46 -6.52
N LYS A 48 10.94 11.21 -5.21
CA LYS A 48 12.15 10.89 -4.43
C LYS A 48 12.86 9.65 -4.95
N GLU A 49 12.13 8.62 -5.37
CA GLU A 49 12.72 7.38 -5.93
C GLU A 49 13.50 7.66 -7.23
N VAL A 50 13.02 8.61 -8.04
CA VAL A 50 13.72 9.06 -9.25
C VAL A 50 15.03 9.74 -8.88
N ASN A 51 15.01 10.65 -7.90
CA ASN A 51 16.22 11.31 -7.40
C ASN A 51 17.24 10.30 -6.81
N ASP A 52 16.74 9.36 -6.01
CA ASP A 52 17.59 8.37 -5.34
C ASP A 52 18.21 7.37 -6.35
N SER A 53 17.51 7.09 -7.46
CA SER A 53 17.94 6.12 -8.49
C SER A 53 18.80 6.73 -9.60
N LEU A 54 18.45 7.93 -10.09
CA LEU A 54 19.05 8.58 -11.28
C LEU A 54 19.81 9.88 -10.93
N GLY A 55 19.75 10.30 -9.65
CA GLY A 55 20.40 11.51 -9.17
C GLY A 55 19.57 12.77 -9.36
N HIS A 56 19.92 13.83 -8.61
CA HIS A 56 19.17 15.09 -8.56
C HIS A 56 19.11 15.81 -9.93
N ASN A 57 20.13 15.65 -10.78
CA ASN A 57 20.13 16.27 -12.14
C ASN A 57 19.03 15.69 -13.03
N ALA A 58 18.79 14.38 -12.92
CA ALA A 58 17.69 13.71 -13.63
C ALA A 58 16.34 14.16 -13.08
N GLY A 59 16.20 14.32 -11.77
CA GLY A 59 15.01 14.89 -11.14
C GLY A 59 14.73 16.32 -11.57
N ASP A 60 15.74 17.17 -11.64
CA ASP A 60 15.61 18.55 -12.14
C ASP A 60 15.17 18.59 -13.60
N THR A 61 15.69 17.70 -14.43
CA THR A 61 15.27 17.55 -15.83
C THR A 61 13.81 17.08 -15.91
N LEU A 62 13.42 16.12 -15.09
CA LEU A 62 12.05 15.63 -15.01
C LEU A 62 11.08 16.76 -14.65
N LEU A 63 11.39 17.58 -13.65
CA LEU A 63 10.56 18.70 -13.22
C LEU A 63 10.32 19.71 -14.35
N LYS A 64 11.33 19.98 -15.18
CA LYS A 64 11.18 20.85 -16.38
C LYS A 64 10.24 20.21 -17.40
N LEU A 65 10.43 18.93 -17.71
CA LEU A 65 9.59 18.22 -18.67
C LEU A 65 8.13 18.09 -18.19
N VAL A 66 7.92 17.87 -16.90
CA VAL A 66 6.59 17.87 -16.28
C VAL A 66 5.94 19.24 -16.41
N SER A 67 6.68 20.31 -16.12
CA SER A 67 6.19 21.69 -16.25
C SER A 67 5.71 21.99 -17.67
N GLU A 68 6.53 21.66 -18.67
CA GLU A 68 6.19 21.85 -20.08
C GLU A 68 4.95 21.05 -20.47
N ARG A 69 4.86 19.81 -19.99
CA ARG A 69 3.75 18.92 -20.31
C ARG A 69 2.43 19.39 -19.70
N ILE A 70 2.44 19.91 -18.46
CA ILE A 70 1.26 20.49 -17.82
C ILE A 70 0.87 21.79 -18.52
N ILE A 71 1.82 22.70 -18.82
CA ILE A 71 1.52 23.96 -19.53
C ILE A 71 0.78 23.70 -20.84
N ASN A 72 1.19 22.66 -21.59
CA ASN A 72 0.57 22.31 -22.87
C ASN A 72 -0.87 21.79 -22.74
N THR A 73 -1.35 21.49 -21.53
CA THR A 73 -2.74 21.10 -21.26
C THR A 73 -3.61 22.25 -20.78
N LEU A 74 -3.00 23.37 -20.42
CA LEU A 74 -3.70 24.54 -19.88
C LEU A 74 -4.15 25.49 -20.98
N ASN A 75 -5.21 26.25 -20.69
CA ASN A 75 -5.71 27.30 -21.59
C ASN A 75 -4.92 28.60 -21.42
N GLU A 76 -5.04 29.47 -22.41
CA GLU A 76 -4.53 30.84 -22.31
C GLU A 76 -5.26 31.59 -21.18
N GLY A 77 -4.52 32.03 -20.17
CA GLY A 77 -5.08 32.69 -18.98
C GLY A 77 -4.98 31.82 -17.70
N ASP A 78 -4.87 30.51 -17.82
CA ASP A 78 -4.61 29.65 -16.67
C ASP A 78 -3.19 29.91 -16.11
N THR A 79 -3.01 29.65 -14.83
CA THR A 79 -1.70 29.81 -14.19
C THR A 79 -1.22 28.47 -13.64
N LEU A 80 -0.05 28.01 -14.11
CA LEU A 80 0.73 26.98 -13.46
C LEU A 80 1.83 27.63 -12.61
N ALA A 81 2.02 27.15 -11.40
CA ALA A 81 3.12 27.55 -10.52
C ALA A 81 3.79 26.33 -9.90
N ARG A 82 5.06 26.47 -9.49
CA ARG A 82 5.78 25.49 -8.68
C ARG A 82 5.99 26.04 -7.28
N LEU A 83 5.59 25.26 -6.27
CA LEU A 83 5.64 25.68 -4.87
C LEU A 83 6.96 25.30 -4.19
N GLY A 84 7.63 24.28 -4.69
CA GLY A 84 8.90 23.71 -4.23
C GLY A 84 8.91 22.19 -4.38
N GLY A 85 10.07 21.58 -4.36
CA GLY A 85 10.18 20.12 -4.52
C GLY A 85 9.49 19.61 -5.80
N ASP A 86 8.55 18.70 -5.64
CA ASP A 86 7.72 18.06 -6.65
C ASP A 86 6.27 18.58 -6.70
N GLU A 87 5.99 19.69 -5.99
CA GLU A 87 4.66 20.28 -5.88
C GLU A 87 4.41 21.37 -6.91
N PHE A 88 3.33 21.19 -7.68
CA PHE A 88 2.81 22.18 -8.61
C PHE A 88 1.39 22.60 -8.23
N ILE A 89 0.97 23.78 -8.71
CA ILE A 89 -0.38 24.28 -8.48
C ILE A 89 -0.91 24.94 -9.73
N VAL A 90 -2.17 24.68 -10.04
CA VAL A 90 -2.89 25.26 -11.17
C VAL A 90 -4.02 26.14 -10.65
N LEU A 91 -4.18 27.30 -11.25
CA LEU A 91 -5.36 28.15 -11.14
C LEU A 91 -5.98 28.28 -12.52
N CYS A 92 -7.25 27.93 -12.65
CA CYS A 92 -7.98 28.04 -13.90
C CYS A 92 -9.41 28.55 -13.69
N GLU A 93 -9.93 29.26 -14.70
CA GLU A 93 -11.35 29.62 -14.80
C GLU A 93 -12.12 28.41 -15.33
N ILE A 94 -13.25 28.11 -14.71
CA ILE A 94 -14.11 26.99 -15.09
C ILE A 94 -15.57 27.44 -15.25
N ASN A 95 -16.29 26.78 -16.14
CA ASN A 95 -17.72 27.05 -16.32
C ASN A 95 -18.60 26.23 -15.34
N ASN A 96 -18.10 25.09 -14.93
CA ASN A 96 -18.75 24.13 -14.02
C ASN A 96 -17.70 23.20 -13.42
N VAL A 97 -18.09 22.38 -12.46
CA VAL A 97 -17.22 21.41 -11.78
C VAL A 97 -16.66 20.36 -12.75
N GLU A 98 -17.44 19.96 -13.78
CA GLU A 98 -16.96 19.01 -14.81
C GLU A 98 -15.75 19.55 -15.58
N GLY A 99 -15.64 20.86 -15.73
CA GLY A 99 -14.45 21.50 -16.34
C GLY A 99 -13.18 21.24 -15.53
N ALA A 100 -13.26 21.31 -14.21
CA ALA A 100 -12.13 20.97 -13.33
C ALA A 100 -11.75 19.47 -13.43
N ILE A 101 -12.76 18.59 -13.46
CA ILE A 101 -12.53 17.14 -13.60
C ILE A 101 -11.84 16.85 -14.93
N THR A 102 -12.35 17.36 -16.03
CA THR A 102 -11.79 17.17 -17.37
C THR A 102 -10.34 17.64 -17.48
N LEU A 103 -10.03 18.79 -16.88
CA LEU A 103 -8.67 19.33 -16.88
C LEU A 103 -7.73 18.41 -16.06
N ALA A 104 -8.15 18.00 -14.87
CA ALA A 104 -7.36 17.11 -14.01
C ALA A 104 -7.08 15.75 -14.68
N GLU A 105 -8.10 15.14 -15.30
CA GLU A 105 -7.94 13.90 -16.07
C GLU A 105 -7.01 14.08 -17.28
N SER A 106 -7.10 15.21 -17.97
CA SER A 106 -6.19 15.54 -19.07
C SER A 106 -4.75 15.63 -18.59
N ILE A 107 -4.50 16.31 -17.46
CA ILE A 107 -3.16 16.41 -16.86
C ILE A 107 -2.64 15.01 -16.50
N LEU A 108 -3.42 14.19 -15.80
CA LEU A 108 -3.03 12.82 -15.43
C LEU A 108 -2.70 11.97 -16.66
N ASN A 109 -3.53 12.00 -17.68
CA ASN A 109 -3.31 11.24 -18.91
C ASN A 109 -2.03 11.66 -19.64
N HIS A 110 -1.71 12.95 -19.67
CA HIS A 110 -0.47 13.43 -20.25
C HIS A 110 0.76 13.04 -19.41
N LEU A 111 0.66 13.08 -18.09
CA LEU A 111 1.77 12.70 -17.19
C LEU A 111 2.03 11.19 -17.21
N ASN A 112 1.04 10.35 -17.45
CA ASN A 112 1.18 8.89 -17.57
C ASN A 112 2.05 8.46 -18.76
N THR A 113 2.29 9.32 -19.75
CA THR A 113 3.22 9.03 -20.84
C THR A 113 4.66 9.07 -20.34
N PRO A 114 5.49 8.03 -20.54
CA PRO A 114 6.86 8.01 -20.04
C PRO A 114 7.70 9.22 -20.48
N PHE A 115 8.60 9.63 -19.59
CA PHE A 115 9.57 10.69 -19.84
C PHE A 115 10.91 10.10 -20.28
N LYS A 116 11.58 10.72 -21.24
CA LYS A 116 12.93 10.33 -21.65
C LYS A 116 13.97 11.11 -20.83
N LEU A 117 14.66 10.41 -19.94
CA LEU A 117 15.70 10.97 -19.07
C LEU A 117 17.01 10.22 -19.31
N GLU A 118 18.04 10.89 -19.76
CA GLU A 118 19.40 10.32 -19.93
C GLU A 118 19.46 8.98 -20.71
N GLY A 119 18.50 8.78 -21.63
CA GLY A 119 18.40 7.55 -22.44
C GLY A 119 17.50 6.47 -21.83
N PHE A 120 16.92 6.70 -20.67
CA PHE A 120 15.94 5.81 -20.04
C PHE A 120 14.51 6.36 -20.22
N GLU A 121 13.54 5.45 -20.29
CA GLU A 121 12.11 5.81 -20.20
C GLU A 121 11.66 5.67 -18.75
N VAL A 122 11.25 6.79 -18.15
CA VAL A 122 10.82 6.87 -16.75
C VAL A 122 9.32 7.19 -16.71
N GLY A 123 8.54 6.30 -16.12
CA GLY A 123 7.12 6.52 -15.82
C GLY A 123 6.99 7.27 -14.51
N VAL A 124 6.27 8.39 -14.51
CA VAL A 124 5.94 9.16 -13.30
C VAL A 124 4.46 9.48 -13.36
N THR A 125 3.78 9.26 -12.25
CA THR A 125 2.37 9.61 -12.07
C THR A 125 2.22 10.81 -11.16
N ALA A 126 1.01 11.33 -11.01
CA ALA A 126 0.73 12.43 -10.12
C ALA A 126 -0.54 12.21 -9.31
N SER A 127 -0.57 12.79 -8.12
CA SER A 127 -1.77 12.90 -7.29
C SER A 127 -2.28 14.33 -7.37
N ILE A 128 -3.56 14.50 -7.73
CA ILE A 128 -4.18 15.82 -7.94
C ILE A 128 -5.34 16.00 -6.97
N GLY A 129 -5.38 17.17 -6.29
CA GLY A 129 -6.53 17.58 -5.49
C GLY A 129 -7.03 18.95 -5.91
N ALA A 130 -8.33 19.12 -6.05
CA ALA A 130 -8.92 20.39 -6.44
C ALA A 130 -9.97 20.91 -5.46
N ALA A 131 -10.01 22.23 -5.34
CA ALA A 131 -11.07 22.99 -4.67
C ALA A 131 -11.65 24.03 -5.62
N VAL A 132 -12.96 24.21 -5.57
CA VAL A 132 -13.72 25.08 -6.49
C VAL A 132 -14.31 26.27 -5.74
N TYR A 133 -14.01 27.48 -6.25
CA TYR A 133 -14.68 28.71 -5.83
C TYR A 133 -16.03 28.83 -6.56
N PRO A 134 -17.12 29.24 -5.88
CA PRO A 134 -17.20 29.63 -4.47
C PRO A 134 -17.53 28.48 -3.51
N ASP A 135 -17.82 27.26 -4.02
CA ASP A 135 -18.42 26.16 -3.27
C ASP A 135 -17.51 25.63 -2.16
N ASP A 136 -16.19 25.55 -2.42
CA ASP A 136 -15.21 24.99 -1.49
C ASP A 136 -14.43 26.05 -0.71
N GLY A 137 -14.68 27.34 -0.94
CA GLY A 137 -14.04 28.43 -0.21
C GLY A 137 -14.23 29.78 -0.88
N LEU A 138 -14.23 30.85 -0.07
CA LEU A 138 -14.43 32.20 -0.53
C LEU A 138 -13.13 33.03 -0.55
N ASP A 139 -12.04 32.50 -0.01
CA ASP A 139 -10.75 33.15 0.11
C ASP A 139 -9.60 32.21 -0.31
N SER A 140 -8.44 32.80 -0.58
CA SER A 140 -7.27 32.08 -1.07
C SER A 140 -6.78 31.02 -0.10
N GLU A 141 -6.77 31.29 1.20
CA GLU A 141 -6.25 30.38 2.22
C GLU A 141 -7.12 29.12 2.32
N THR A 142 -8.43 29.31 2.35
CA THR A 142 -9.41 28.22 2.40
C THR A 142 -9.32 27.32 1.16
N LEU A 143 -9.27 27.91 -0.05
CA LEU A 143 -9.19 27.15 -1.30
C LEU A 143 -7.88 26.36 -1.40
N LEU A 144 -6.76 26.98 -1.06
CA LEU A 144 -5.45 26.31 -1.05
C LEU A 144 -5.45 25.14 -0.08
N LYS A 145 -5.93 25.34 1.15
CA LYS A 145 -6.03 24.28 2.16
C LYS A 145 -6.92 23.13 1.68
N HIS A 146 -8.06 23.43 1.07
CA HIS A 146 -9.00 22.40 0.63
C HIS A 146 -8.48 21.61 -0.59
N ALA A 147 -7.78 22.28 -1.52
CA ALA A 147 -7.15 21.63 -2.66
C ALA A 147 -5.99 20.70 -2.20
N ASP A 148 -5.19 21.13 -1.22
CA ASP A 148 -4.12 20.33 -0.61
C ASP A 148 -4.69 19.07 0.09
N ILE A 149 -5.74 19.22 0.90
CA ILE A 149 -6.43 18.10 1.55
C ILE A 149 -6.96 17.09 0.51
N ALA A 150 -7.53 17.57 -0.60
CA ALA A 150 -8.02 16.72 -1.66
C ALA A 150 -6.87 15.99 -2.39
N MET A 151 -5.74 16.66 -2.64
CA MET A 151 -4.52 16.05 -3.21
C MET A 151 -3.98 14.95 -2.30
N TYR A 152 -3.93 15.23 -1.01
CA TYR A 152 -3.51 14.21 -0.05
C TYR A 152 -4.43 12.99 -0.06
N ARG A 153 -5.74 13.22 -0.20
CA ARG A 153 -6.72 12.12 -0.35
C ARG A 153 -6.51 11.31 -1.62
N SER A 154 -6.08 11.92 -2.71
CA SER A 154 -5.69 11.22 -3.94
C SER A 154 -4.52 10.25 -3.67
N LYS A 155 -3.53 10.64 -2.88
CA LYS A 155 -2.42 9.76 -2.46
C LYS A 155 -2.90 8.56 -1.64
N ASP A 156 -3.86 8.77 -0.72
CA ASP A 156 -4.42 7.72 0.12
C ASP A 156 -5.24 6.68 -0.66
N VAL A 157 -5.92 7.09 -1.74
CA VAL A 157 -6.80 6.21 -2.55
C VAL A 157 -6.00 5.38 -3.57
N GLY A 158 -4.67 5.51 -3.61
CA GLY A 158 -3.82 4.69 -4.49
C GLY A 158 -2.93 5.48 -5.43
N ARG A 159 -2.82 6.79 -5.30
CA ARG A 159 -2.04 7.67 -6.19
C ARG A 159 -2.57 7.66 -7.63
N ASN A 160 -1.84 8.31 -8.56
CA ASN A 160 -2.21 8.41 -9.98
C ASN A 160 -3.71 8.69 -10.18
N SER A 161 -4.24 9.63 -9.43
CA SER A 161 -5.68 9.90 -9.34
C SER A 161 -5.97 11.36 -9.05
N PHE A 162 -7.22 11.72 -9.21
CA PHE A 162 -7.75 13.04 -8.94
C PHE A 162 -8.85 12.97 -7.88
N GLN A 163 -8.88 13.95 -6.97
CA GLN A 163 -9.93 14.12 -5.99
C GLN A 163 -10.42 15.57 -5.96
N LEU A 164 -11.74 15.76 -6.00
CA LEU A 164 -12.37 17.02 -5.62
C LEU A 164 -12.51 17.08 -4.12
N PHE A 165 -12.31 18.25 -3.55
CA PHE A 165 -12.53 18.47 -2.14
C PHE A 165 -13.96 18.13 -1.73
N GLN A 166 -14.10 17.51 -0.58
CA GLN A 166 -15.37 17.26 0.10
C GLN A 166 -15.22 17.61 1.57
N PRO A 167 -16.22 18.23 2.21
CA PRO A 167 -16.14 18.62 3.63
C PRO A 167 -15.78 17.47 4.59
N SER A 168 -16.16 16.23 4.23
CA SER A 168 -15.80 15.01 4.98
C SER A 168 -14.28 14.73 5.02
N MET A 169 -13.51 15.31 4.10
CA MET A 169 -12.05 15.14 4.06
C MET A 169 -11.35 15.91 5.20
N ASN A 170 -11.93 17.02 5.66
CA ASN A 170 -11.41 17.78 6.80
C ASN A 170 -11.39 16.93 8.09
N ALA A 171 -12.46 16.19 8.35
CA ALA A 171 -12.55 15.34 9.54
C ALA A 171 -11.47 14.25 9.50
N ARG A 172 -11.27 13.60 8.35
CA ARG A 172 -10.25 12.56 8.16
C ARG A 172 -8.82 13.09 8.30
N SER A 173 -8.54 14.32 7.89
CA SER A 173 -7.22 14.92 8.08
C SER A 173 -6.92 15.16 9.56
N LEU A 174 -7.91 15.57 10.36
CA LEU A 174 -7.77 15.71 11.81
C LEU A 174 -7.60 14.36 12.50
N GLU A 175 -8.36 13.33 12.10
CA GLU A 175 -8.21 11.95 12.59
C GLU A 175 -6.81 11.43 12.30
N ARG A 176 -6.27 11.68 11.09
CA ARG A 176 -4.91 11.28 10.71
C ARG A 176 -3.86 11.96 11.59
N LEU A 177 -3.97 13.28 11.81
CA LEU A 177 -3.06 14.01 12.71
C LEU A 177 -3.12 13.45 14.14
N ALA A 178 -4.32 13.12 14.62
CA ALA A 178 -4.50 12.47 15.92
C ALA A 178 -3.81 11.09 15.93
N MET A 179 -4.00 10.27 14.90
CA MET A 179 -3.31 8.97 14.75
C MET A 179 -1.79 9.11 14.73
N MET A 180 -1.24 10.09 13.97
CA MET A 180 0.21 10.35 13.94
C MET A 180 0.78 10.63 15.33
N SER A 181 0.11 11.48 16.10
CA SER A 181 0.52 11.83 17.47
C SER A 181 0.48 10.63 18.41
N ARG A 182 -0.45 9.68 18.21
CA ARG A 182 -0.68 8.54 19.09
C ARG A 182 0.11 7.30 18.70
N PHE A 183 0.51 7.17 17.43
CA PHE A 183 1.14 5.96 16.92
C PHE A 183 2.39 5.54 17.69
N GLN A 184 3.26 6.51 18.02
CA GLN A 184 4.46 6.22 18.81
C GLN A 184 4.11 5.76 20.22
N HIS A 185 3.10 6.37 20.84
CA HIS A 185 2.59 5.98 22.16
C HIS A 185 1.99 4.57 22.14
N ALA A 186 1.26 4.23 21.07
CA ALA A 186 0.64 2.93 20.90
C ALA A 186 1.66 1.77 20.89
N LEU A 187 2.83 1.99 20.26
CA LEU A 187 3.92 1.00 20.26
C LEU A 187 4.52 0.72 21.63
N GLU A 188 4.35 1.64 22.59
CA GLU A 188 4.91 1.57 23.95
C GLU A 188 3.89 1.09 24.99
N ASN A 189 2.60 1.11 24.66
CA ASN A 189 1.51 0.91 25.64
C ASN A 189 0.57 -0.26 25.33
N ASP A 190 1.06 -1.25 24.58
CA ASP A 190 0.31 -2.49 24.26
C ASP A 190 -1.06 -2.24 23.57
N GLU A 191 -1.18 -1.18 22.75
CA GLU A 191 -2.40 -0.89 22.00
C GLU A 191 -2.50 -1.73 20.71
N PHE A 192 -1.45 -2.44 20.35
CA PHE A 192 -1.42 -3.37 19.22
C PHE A 192 -1.72 -4.79 19.69
N GLU A 193 -2.47 -5.54 18.88
CA GLU A 193 -2.80 -6.94 19.10
C GLU A 193 -2.67 -7.74 17.79
N LEU A 194 -2.28 -9.01 17.88
CA LEU A 194 -2.31 -9.94 16.74
C LEU A 194 -3.61 -10.75 16.74
N TYR A 195 -4.28 -10.71 15.60
CA TYR A 195 -5.36 -11.63 15.28
C TYR A 195 -4.83 -12.70 14.35
N PHE A 196 -5.42 -13.89 14.39
CA PHE A 196 -4.95 -15.07 13.67
C PHE A 196 -6.03 -15.53 12.70
N GLN A 197 -5.70 -15.54 11.41
CA GLN A 197 -6.61 -16.07 10.40
C GLN A 197 -6.09 -17.43 9.91
N PRO A 198 -6.87 -18.53 10.07
CA PRO A 198 -6.42 -19.86 9.69
C PRO A 198 -6.29 -20.00 8.17
N LYS A 199 -5.24 -20.74 7.77
CA LYS A 199 -5.01 -21.24 6.40
C LYS A 199 -5.43 -22.71 6.37
N GLN A 200 -6.33 -23.08 5.44
CA GLN A 200 -6.84 -24.44 5.30
C GLN A 200 -6.26 -25.12 4.08
N CYS A 201 -5.75 -26.32 4.24
CA CYS A 201 -5.34 -27.19 3.14
C CYS A 201 -6.58 -27.76 2.43
N LEU A 202 -6.75 -27.48 1.13
CA LEU A 202 -7.90 -27.96 0.36
C LEU A 202 -7.94 -29.48 0.18
N LYS A 203 -6.76 -30.13 0.15
CA LYS A 203 -6.67 -31.57 -0.04
C LYS A 203 -7.08 -32.38 1.20
N THR A 204 -6.75 -31.87 2.39
CA THR A 204 -6.95 -32.63 3.66
C THR A 204 -8.04 -32.01 4.53
N GLY A 205 -8.43 -30.76 4.27
CA GLY A 205 -9.31 -29.98 5.14
C GLY A 205 -8.65 -29.51 6.45
N LEU A 206 -7.38 -29.87 6.69
CA LEU A 206 -6.67 -29.53 7.92
C LEU A 206 -6.17 -28.08 7.92
N ILE A 207 -6.05 -27.51 9.12
CA ILE A 207 -5.34 -26.26 9.34
C ILE A 207 -3.85 -26.51 9.08
N MET A 208 -3.21 -25.69 8.23
CA MET A 208 -1.79 -25.78 7.90
C MET A 208 -0.96 -24.60 8.40
N GLY A 209 -1.61 -23.64 9.02
CA GLY A 209 -1.02 -22.44 9.57
C GLY A 209 -2.04 -21.37 9.89
N ALA A 210 -1.56 -20.23 10.32
CA ALA A 210 -2.36 -19.02 10.45
C ALA A 210 -1.55 -17.80 10.01
N GLU A 211 -2.23 -16.78 9.50
CA GLU A 211 -1.65 -15.46 9.29
C GLU A 211 -1.91 -14.57 10.50
N ALA A 212 -0.86 -13.93 10.99
CA ALA A 212 -0.95 -12.92 12.05
C ALA A 212 -1.29 -11.56 11.44
N LEU A 213 -2.48 -11.10 11.74
CA LEU A 213 -3.03 -9.85 11.25
C LEU A 213 -3.02 -8.81 12.38
N LEU A 214 -2.27 -7.75 12.18
CA LEU A 214 -2.13 -6.69 13.17
C LEU A 214 -3.43 -5.90 13.33
N ARG A 215 -3.77 -5.55 14.58
CA ARG A 215 -4.88 -4.66 14.95
C ARG A 215 -4.36 -3.58 15.88
N TRP A 216 -4.86 -2.37 15.74
CA TRP A 216 -4.58 -1.26 16.65
C TRP A 216 -5.88 -0.84 17.32
N HIS A 217 -5.88 -0.88 18.65
CA HIS A 217 -7.02 -0.51 19.51
C HIS A 217 -6.67 0.76 20.28
N ASP A 218 -6.97 1.92 19.69
CA ASP A 218 -6.78 3.21 20.36
C ASP A 218 -7.94 3.45 21.35
N PRO A 219 -7.65 3.88 22.58
CA PRO A 219 -8.69 4.11 23.61
C PRO A 219 -9.78 5.11 23.24
N ASP A 220 -9.44 6.11 22.41
CA ASP A 220 -10.36 7.19 22.04
C ASP A 220 -10.88 7.05 20.60
N LEU A 221 -10.06 6.54 19.69
CA LEU A 221 -10.41 6.37 18.27
C LEU A 221 -11.02 5.00 17.97
N GLY A 222 -10.96 4.05 18.93
CA GLY A 222 -11.43 2.69 18.73
C GLY A 222 -10.47 1.85 17.88
N THR A 223 -11.01 0.87 17.13
CA THR A 223 -10.21 -0.02 16.30
C THR A 223 -9.85 0.64 14.98
N ILE A 224 -8.55 0.84 14.76
CA ILE A 224 -7.99 1.46 13.56
C ILE A 224 -7.56 0.36 12.57
N SER A 225 -7.97 0.52 11.30
CA SER A 225 -7.67 -0.45 10.24
C SER A 225 -6.18 -0.45 9.86
N PRO A 226 -5.56 -1.62 9.58
CA PRO A 226 -4.21 -1.72 9.02
C PRO A 226 -4.00 -0.86 7.77
N ALA A 227 -4.98 -0.79 6.89
CA ALA A 227 -4.94 0.07 5.69
C ALA A 227 -4.79 1.58 6.01
N GLN A 228 -5.09 2.01 7.23
CA GLN A 228 -4.94 3.40 7.67
C GLN A 228 -3.60 3.62 8.39
N PHE A 229 -3.20 2.72 9.29
CA PHE A 229 -2.02 2.97 10.11
C PHE A 229 -0.71 2.43 9.56
N ILE A 230 -0.71 1.41 8.70
CA ILE A 230 0.54 0.90 8.08
C ILE A 230 1.19 1.96 7.17
N PRO A 231 0.46 2.60 6.22
CA PRO A 231 1.02 3.71 5.44
C PRO A 231 1.51 4.87 6.32
N LEU A 232 0.81 5.13 7.44
CA LEU A 232 1.21 6.13 8.41
C LEU A 232 2.53 5.76 9.10
N ALA A 233 2.71 4.49 9.48
CA ALA A 233 3.95 3.99 10.07
C ALA A 233 5.13 4.12 9.10
N GLU A 234 4.91 3.88 7.81
CA GLU A 234 5.91 4.07 6.75
C GLU A 234 6.32 5.54 6.63
N GLU A 235 5.35 6.45 6.56
CA GLU A 235 5.57 7.89 6.46
C GLU A 235 6.34 8.44 7.67
N LEU A 236 6.00 7.98 8.86
CA LEU A 236 6.68 8.35 10.10
C LEU A 236 8.07 7.68 10.27
N GLY A 237 8.44 6.75 9.38
CA GLY A 237 9.66 5.95 9.50
C GLY A 237 9.63 4.97 10.68
N LEU A 238 8.44 4.64 11.19
CA LEU A 238 8.24 3.77 12.36
C LEU A 238 7.87 2.33 11.97
N VAL A 239 7.68 2.03 10.67
CA VAL A 239 7.25 0.71 10.20
C VAL A 239 8.21 -0.40 10.63
N VAL A 240 9.52 -0.16 10.65
CA VAL A 240 10.50 -1.17 11.12
C VAL A 240 10.34 -1.44 12.63
N ARG A 241 9.99 -0.43 13.43
CA ARG A 241 9.68 -0.63 14.85
C ARG A 241 8.42 -1.47 15.03
N LEU A 242 7.43 -1.26 14.18
CA LEU A 242 6.20 -2.05 14.15
C LEU A 242 6.50 -3.50 13.75
N ASP A 243 7.29 -3.74 12.71
CA ASP A 243 7.73 -5.09 12.31
C ASP A 243 8.46 -5.81 13.45
N LEU A 244 9.36 -5.12 14.16
CA LEU A 244 10.07 -5.68 15.31
C LEU A 244 9.12 -6.06 16.46
N TRP A 245 8.07 -5.26 16.69
CA TRP A 245 7.02 -5.59 17.64
C TRP A 245 6.27 -6.85 17.20
N VAL A 246 5.84 -6.95 15.94
CA VAL A 246 5.17 -8.12 15.35
C VAL A 246 6.04 -9.38 15.47
N ILE A 247 7.31 -9.29 15.07
CA ILE A 247 8.28 -10.40 15.17
C ILE A 247 8.39 -10.92 16.61
N ASN A 248 8.52 -10.00 17.58
CA ASN A 248 8.63 -10.39 18.98
C ASN A 248 7.33 -11.00 19.52
N GLN A 249 6.17 -10.46 19.11
CA GLN A 249 4.87 -11.00 19.52
C GLN A 249 4.61 -12.37 18.89
N ALA A 250 4.96 -12.58 17.62
CA ALA A 250 4.90 -13.87 16.96
C ALA A 250 5.72 -14.95 17.71
N GLY A 251 6.91 -14.58 18.22
CA GLY A 251 7.71 -15.47 19.05
C GLY A 251 7.02 -15.87 20.35
N LYS A 252 6.34 -14.95 21.03
CA LYS A 252 5.54 -15.25 22.23
C LYS A 252 4.37 -16.18 21.91
N GLU A 253 3.64 -15.90 20.83
CA GLU A 253 2.50 -16.71 20.40
C GLU A 253 2.89 -18.15 20.07
N LEU A 254 3.94 -18.33 19.26
CA LEU A 254 4.44 -19.66 18.93
C LEU A 254 4.90 -20.45 20.17
N THR A 255 5.51 -19.78 21.15
CA THR A 255 5.88 -20.40 22.42
C THR A 255 4.64 -20.85 23.20
N LEU A 256 3.59 -20.04 23.22
CA LEU A 256 2.32 -20.37 23.85
C LEU A 256 1.64 -21.57 23.15
N TRP A 257 1.64 -21.60 21.82
CA TRP A 257 1.10 -22.70 21.03
C TRP A 257 1.80 -24.01 21.37
N GLN A 258 3.14 -24.01 21.40
CA GLN A 258 3.93 -25.19 21.79
C GLN A 258 3.58 -25.66 23.22
N ALA A 259 3.49 -24.72 24.19
CA ALA A 259 3.15 -25.04 25.58
C ALA A 259 1.74 -25.65 25.73
N GLN A 260 0.82 -25.36 24.82
CA GLN A 260 -0.53 -25.88 24.79
C GLN A 260 -0.70 -27.10 23.88
N GLY A 261 0.38 -27.60 23.25
CA GLY A 261 0.33 -28.73 22.34
C GLY A 261 -0.40 -28.43 21.02
N ILE A 262 -0.45 -27.13 20.61
CA ILE A 262 -1.04 -26.71 19.34
C ILE A 262 0.01 -26.90 18.25
N ASP A 263 -0.24 -27.83 17.32
CA ASP A 263 0.56 -28.04 16.11
C ASP A 263 -0.25 -27.57 14.89
N ALA A 264 -0.43 -26.26 14.80
CA ALA A 264 -1.21 -25.62 13.76
C ALA A 264 -0.40 -25.35 12.48
N GLY A 265 0.82 -25.86 12.39
CA GLY A 265 1.71 -25.54 11.29
C GLY A 265 2.45 -24.21 11.50
N ARG A 266 2.47 -23.34 10.48
CA ARG A 266 3.26 -22.10 10.50
C ARG A 266 2.43 -20.90 10.92
N LEU A 267 3.09 -19.99 11.64
CA LEU A 267 2.58 -18.63 11.83
C LEU A 267 3.21 -17.73 10.78
N ALA A 268 2.38 -17.17 9.90
CA ALA A 268 2.82 -16.21 8.90
C ALA A 268 2.73 -14.78 9.46
N ILE A 269 3.74 -13.98 9.19
CA ILE A 269 3.78 -12.55 9.52
C ILE A 269 4.15 -11.71 8.31
N ASN A 270 3.47 -10.61 8.12
CA ASN A 270 3.77 -9.61 7.11
C ASN A 270 4.98 -8.77 7.54
N VAL A 271 5.89 -8.49 6.61
CA VAL A 271 7.08 -7.67 6.84
C VAL A 271 7.20 -6.60 5.77
N SER A 272 7.53 -5.38 6.20
CA SER A 272 7.65 -4.24 5.31
C SER A 272 8.86 -4.32 4.36
N ALA A 273 8.71 -3.75 3.16
CA ALA A 273 9.81 -3.56 2.21
C ALA A 273 10.97 -2.75 2.83
N CYS A 274 10.65 -1.80 3.70
CA CYS A 274 11.61 -0.96 4.40
C CYS A 274 12.52 -1.79 5.31
N HIS A 275 11.99 -2.75 6.07
CA HIS A 275 12.78 -3.62 6.94
C HIS A 275 13.70 -4.55 6.14
N LEU A 276 13.18 -5.12 5.04
CA LEU A 276 13.97 -5.95 4.13
C LEU A 276 15.15 -5.18 3.54
N SER A 277 14.91 -3.94 3.09
CA SER A 277 15.91 -3.06 2.47
C SER A 277 16.99 -2.56 3.44
N GLN A 278 16.72 -2.54 4.75
CA GLN A 278 17.72 -2.20 5.77
C GLN A 278 18.75 -3.31 6.02
N GLY A 279 18.54 -4.52 5.52
CA GLY A 279 19.47 -5.64 5.62
C GLY A 279 19.61 -6.25 7.01
N LYS A 280 18.67 -6.03 7.92
CA LYS A 280 18.69 -6.50 9.31
C LYS A 280 17.59 -7.52 9.64
N LEU A 281 16.71 -7.83 8.70
CA LEU A 281 15.56 -8.70 8.94
C LEU A 281 15.99 -10.09 9.41
N ALA A 282 16.94 -10.72 8.73
CA ALA A 282 17.41 -12.06 9.07
C ALA A 282 18.04 -12.13 10.48
N ASP A 283 18.81 -11.11 10.87
CA ASP A 283 19.39 -11.03 12.22
C ASP A 283 18.30 -10.87 13.29
N ASN A 284 17.30 -10.04 13.04
CA ASN A 284 16.19 -9.82 13.96
C ASN A 284 15.35 -11.09 14.15
N ILE A 285 15.05 -11.82 13.07
CA ILE A 285 14.36 -13.12 13.12
C ILE A 285 15.21 -14.14 13.86
N LYS A 286 16.52 -14.24 13.57
CA LYS A 286 17.44 -15.13 14.27
C LYS A 286 17.47 -14.85 15.78
N ALA A 287 17.52 -13.57 16.16
CA ALA A 287 17.50 -13.17 17.57
C ALA A 287 16.18 -13.58 18.26
N MET A 288 15.03 -13.43 17.59
CA MET A 288 13.72 -13.86 18.09
C MET A 288 13.68 -15.38 18.25
N LEU A 289 14.04 -16.17 17.22
CA LEU A 289 14.05 -17.63 17.26
C LEU A 289 14.97 -18.15 18.38
N THR A 290 16.13 -17.54 18.57
CA THR A 290 17.06 -17.89 19.65
C THR A 290 16.47 -17.56 21.03
N ARG A 291 15.88 -16.37 21.19
CA ARG A 291 15.28 -15.91 22.45
C ARG A 291 14.17 -16.83 22.93
N TYR A 292 13.32 -17.26 22.02
CA TYR A 292 12.15 -18.10 22.33
C TYR A 292 12.40 -19.60 22.12
N GLN A 293 13.62 -20.00 21.73
CA GLN A 293 14.01 -21.39 21.47
C GLN A 293 13.11 -22.09 20.43
N LEU A 294 12.75 -21.38 19.37
CA LEU A 294 11.83 -21.85 18.33
C LEU A 294 12.60 -22.32 17.09
N PRO A 295 12.19 -23.40 16.42
CA PRO A 295 12.70 -23.75 15.10
C PRO A 295 12.13 -22.79 14.05
N GLY A 296 12.96 -22.40 13.07
CA GLY A 296 12.54 -21.50 11.99
C GLY A 296 11.36 -22.03 11.17
N SER A 297 11.18 -23.36 11.12
CA SER A 297 10.12 -24.02 10.38
C SER A 297 8.69 -23.68 10.86
N LEU A 298 8.54 -23.09 12.04
CA LEU A 298 7.24 -22.63 12.56
C LEU A 298 6.88 -21.21 12.08
N LEU A 299 7.81 -20.50 11.44
CA LEU A 299 7.60 -19.13 10.98
C LEU A 299 7.54 -19.06 9.45
N GLU A 300 6.61 -18.29 8.94
CA GLU A 300 6.54 -17.86 7.54
C GLU A 300 6.62 -16.34 7.48
N ILE A 301 7.44 -15.81 6.56
CA ILE A 301 7.54 -14.36 6.31
C ILE A 301 6.83 -14.07 5.00
N GLU A 302 5.87 -13.16 5.03
CA GLU A 302 5.13 -12.70 3.87
C GLU A 302 5.67 -11.35 3.40
N LEU A 303 5.92 -11.25 2.10
CA LEU A 303 6.51 -10.08 1.45
C LEU A 303 5.75 -9.80 0.17
N THR A 304 5.31 -8.57 -0.02
CA THR A 304 4.62 -8.14 -1.24
C THR A 304 5.58 -8.04 -2.43
N GLU A 305 5.06 -8.10 -3.64
CA GLU A 305 5.82 -7.97 -4.89
C GLU A 305 6.68 -6.70 -4.94
N SER A 306 6.16 -5.60 -4.43
CA SER A 306 6.84 -4.29 -4.41
C SER A 306 8.09 -4.26 -3.51
N SER A 307 8.21 -5.19 -2.57
CA SER A 307 9.33 -5.25 -1.61
C SER A 307 10.70 -5.50 -2.27
N PHE A 308 10.73 -5.97 -3.52
CA PHE A 308 11.98 -6.36 -4.21
C PHE A 308 12.47 -5.33 -5.23
N ILE A 309 11.67 -4.30 -5.53
CA ILE A 309 11.96 -3.34 -6.62
C ILE A 309 13.15 -2.45 -6.27
N SER A 310 13.26 -2.01 -5.03
CA SER A 310 14.23 -0.99 -4.62
C SER A 310 15.64 -1.54 -4.34
N SER A 311 15.80 -2.82 -3.98
CA SER A 311 17.11 -3.39 -3.58
C SER A 311 17.16 -4.91 -3.73
N PHE A 312 17.13 -5.42 -4.97
CA PHE A 312 17.10 -6.86 -5.25
C PHE A 312 18.26 -7.65 -4.63
N SER A 313 19.50 -7.14 -4.72
CA SER A 313 20.69 -7.85 -4.21
C SER A 313 20.64 -8.05 -2.70
N GLN A 314 20.24 -7.03 -1.96
CA GLN A 314 20.13 -7.07 -0.51
C GLN A 314 18.96 -7.95 -0.05
N ALA A 315 17.81 -7.83 -0.72
CA ALA A 315 16.66 -8.70 -0.48
C ALA A 315 17.05 -10.18 -0.67
N LYS A 316 17.73 -10.51 -1.76
CA LYS A 316 18.21 -11.88 -2.03
C LYS A 316 19.09 -12.42 -0.91
N GLU A 317 20.03 -11.62 -0.42
CA GLU A 317 20.92 -12.03 0.69
C GLU A 317 20.11 -12.30 1.97
N GLN A 318 19.20 -11.39 2.35
CA GLN A 318 18.35 -11.54 3.52
C GLN A 318 17.47 -12.79 3.43
N LEU A 319 16.84 -13.05 2.28
CA LEU A 319 15.98 -14.22 2.08
C LEU A 319 16.78 -15.54 2.10
N GLN A 320 18.02 -15.55 1.59
CA GLN A 320 18.89 -16.71 1.71
C GLN A 320 19.27 -17.01 3.16
N GLN A 321 19.53 -15.99 3.96
CA GLN A 321 19.81 -16.13 5.39
C GLN A 321 18.58 -16.64 6.15
N LEU A 322 17.38 -16.13 5.86
CA LEU A 322 16.12 -16.62 6.44
C LEU A 322 15.87 -18.11 6.09
N LYS A 323 16.09 -18.48 4.83
CA LYS A 323 16.00 -19.90 4.41
C LYS A 323 16.98 -20.79 5.16
N ALA A 324 18.20 -20.34 5.38
CA ALA A 324 19.21 -21.07 6.14
C ALA A 324 18.81 -21.27 7.63
N LEU A 325 17.98 -20.39 8.19
CA LEU A 325 17.35 -20.54 9.50
C LEU A 325 16.16 -21.51 9.51
N GLY A 326 15.74 -22.00 8.33
CA GLY A 326 14.56 -22.85 8.17
C GLY A 326 13.23 -22.09 8.10
N VAL A 327 13.26 -20.76 8.01
CA VAL A 327 12.06 -19.90 7.87
C VAL A 327 11.49 -20.06 6.48
N HIS A 328 10.17 -20.19 6.39
CA HIS A 328 9.45 -20.19 5.12
C HIS A 328 9.22 -18.77 4.62
N ILE A 329 9.17 -18.61 3.30
CA ILE A 329 9.04 -17.29 2.65
C ILE A 329 7.89 -17.38 1.65
N ALA A 330 6.90 -16.52 1.82
CA ALA A 330 5.76 -16.37 0.92
C ALA A 330 5.86 -15.06 0.14
N LEU A 331 5.51 -15.13 -1.14
CA LEU A 331 5.26 -13.96 -1.96
C LEU A 331 3.78 -13.62 -1.89
N ASP A 332 3.49 -12.43 -1.41
CA ASP A 332 2.14 -11.91 -1.18
C ASP A 332 1.66 -10.96 -2.28
N ASP A 333 0.35 -10.77 -2.38
CA ASP A 333 -0.35 -9.87 -3.33
C ASP A 333 0.03 -10.15 -4.81
N PHE A 334 0.30 -11.42 -5.17
CA PHE A 334 0.77 -11.74 -6.50
C PHE A 334 -0.24 -11.42 -7.60
N GLY A 335 0.25 -10.67 -8.60
CA GLY A 335 -0.51 -10.27 -9.79
C GLY A 335 -1.04 -8.84 -9.76
N THR A 336 -0.87 -8.10 -8.66
CA THR A 336 -1.28 -6.70 -8.56
C THR A 336 -0.19 -5.72 -9.02
N GLY A 337 1.05 -6.19 -9.23
CA GLY A 337 2.23 -5.39 -9.54
C GLY A 337 2.89 -5.69 -10.89
N TYR A 338 4.09 -5.13 -11.11
CA TYR A 338 4.89 -5.28 -12.33
C TYR A 338 5.73 -6.58 -12.30
N SER A 339 5.36 -7.56 -13.12
CA SER A 339 6.20 -8.71 -13.57
C SER A 339 7.12 -9.38 -12.54
N ALA A 340 6.57 -9.91 -11.44
CA ALA A 340 7.30 -10.72 -10.46
C ALA A 340 7.91 -12.02 -11.00
N LEU A 341 7.57 -12.45 -12.21
CA LEU A 341 8.05 -13.70 -12.81
C LEU A 341 9.58 -13.84 -12.79
N SER A 342 10.30 -12.73 -12.98
CA SER A 342 11.77 -12.76 -12.95
C SER A 342 12.35 -12.96 -11.55
N TYR A 343 11.58 -12.66 -10.50
CA TYR A 343 12.00 -12.80 -9.11
C TYR A 343 11.65 -14.20 -8.55
N LEU A 344 10.54 -14.79 -8.99
CA LEU A 344 10.12 -16.13 -8.55
C LEU A 344 11.17 -17.21 -8.79
N THR A 345 11.93 -17.10 -9.87
CA THR A 345 12.98 -18.07 -10.20
C THR A 345 14.33 -17.79 -9.51
N LYS A 346 14.51 -16.58 -8.96
CA LYS A 346 15.81 -16.11 -8.43
C LYS A 346 15.84 -16.01 -6.92
N LEU A 347 14.68 -15.92 -6.27
CA LEU A 347 14.50 -15.79 -4.83
C LEU A 347 13.96 -17.10 -4.24
N PRO A 348 14.29 -17.41 -2.98
CA PRO A 348 14.00 -18.72 -2.38
C PRO A 348 12.60 -18.79 -1.77
N PHE A 349 11.56 -18.46 -2.53
CA PHE A 349 10.17 -18.60 -2.09
C PHE A 349 9.77 -20.05 -1.87
N ASN A 350 8.82 -20.26 -0.96
CA ASN A 350 8.15 -21.53 -0.69
C ASN A 350 6.68 -21.47 -1.08
N THR A 351 6.04 -20.32 -0.89
CA THR A 351 4.60 -20.12 -1.05
C THR A 351 4.34 -18.91 -1.96
N LEU A 352 3.30 -18.99 -2.77
CA LEU A 352 2.73 -17.90 -3.54
C LEU A 352 1.29 -17.68 -3.09
N LYS A 353 0.94 -16.46 -2.68
CA LYS A 353 -0.42 -16.06 -2.29
C LYS A 353 -1.06 -15.31 -3.45
N ILE A 354 -2.25 -15.75 -3.87
CA ILE A 354 -3.04 -15.10 -4.91
C ILE A 354 -3.94 -14.08 -4.26
N ASP A 355 -3.79 -12.81 -4.66
CA ASP A 355 -4.54 -11.69 -4.12
C ASP A 355 -6.06 -11.87 -4.24
N ALA A 356 -6.77 -11.40 -3.23
CA ALA A 356 -8.22 -11.48 -3.11
C ALA A 356 -8.97 -10.85 -4.30
N SER A 357 -8.41 -9.85 -4.99
CA SER A 357 -9.04 -9.21 -6.14
C SER A 357 -9.26 -10.14 -7.34
N PHE A 358 -8.39 -11.17 -7.50
CA PHE A 358 -8.58 -12.22 -8.50
C PHE A 358 -9.60 -13.26 -8.05
N ILE A 359 -9.60 -13.57 -6.76
CA ILE A 359 -10.48 -14.60 -6.18
C ILE A 359 -11.93 -14.10 -6.08
N ALA A 360 -12.16 -12.82 -5.80
CA ALA A 360 -13.50 -12.24 -5.72
C ALA A 360 -14.35 -12.41 -7.00
N LYS A 361 -13.71 -12.65 -8.16
CA LYS A 361 -14.34 -12.69 -9.47
C LYS A 361 -14.52 -14.10 -10.03
N ILE A 362 -13.99 -15.12 -9.37
CA ILE A 362 -14.15 -16.52 -9.78
C ILE A 362 -15.37 -17.15 -9.05
N PRO A 363 -16.05 -18.17 -9.65
CA PRO A 363 -15.83 -18.69 -11.02
C PRO A 363 -16.54 -17.87 -12.12
N ASP A 364 -17.24 -16.80 -11.79
CA ASP A 364 -18.23 -16.13 -12.66
C ASP A 364 -17.59 -15.41 -13.86
N GLU A 365 -16.40 -14.84 -13.68
CA GLU A 365 -15.66 -14.21 -14.76
C GLU A 365 -14.63 -15.17 -15.37
N TYR A 366 -14.91 -15.67 -16.57
CA TYR A 366 -14.07 -16.64 -17.29
C TYR A 366 -12.58 -16.17 -17.42
N GLY A 367 -12.35 -14.92 -17.72
CA GLY A 367 -10.99 -14.37 -17.84
C GLY A 367 -10.20 -14.44 -16.54
N ASN A 368 -10.82 -14.14 -15.39
CA ASN A 368 -10.18 -14.24 -14.09
C ASN A 368 -9.91 -15.70 -13.69
N SER A 369 -10.86 -16.62 -13.97
CA SER A 369 -10.65 -18.05 -13.73
C SER A 369 -9.43 -18.59 -14.51
N GLN A 370 -9.22 -18.15 -15.76
CA GLN A 370 -8.04 -18.53 -16.54
C GLN A 370 -6.74 -17.96 -15.96
N ILE A 371 -6.76 -16.72 -15.49
CA ILE A 371 -5.59 -16.10 -14.84
C ILE A 371 -5.22 -16.86 -13.57
N VAL A 372 -6.17 -17.14 -12.69
CA VAL A 372 -5.95 -17.90 -11.46
C VAL A 372 -5.40 -19.30 -11.77
N ALA A 373 -5.98 -20.01 -12.75
CA ALA A 373 -5.48 -21.32 -13.17
C ALA A 373 -4.06 -21.25 -13.73
N ALA A 374 -3.72 -20.22 -14.50
CA ALA A 374 -2.37 -20.02 -15.03
C ALA A 374 -1.35 -19.73 -13.91
N ILE A 375 -1.72 -18.93 -12.89
CA ILE A 375 -0.88 -18.63 -11.71
C ILE A 375 -0.61 -19.94 -10.95
N ILE A 376 -1.63 -20.77 -10.69
CA ILE A 376 -1.49 -22.05 -9.99
C ILE A 376 -0.58 -22.99 -10.76
N ALA A 377 -0.79 -23.16 -12.07
CA ALA A 377 0.04 -24.00 -12.91
C ALA A 377 1.50 -23.58 -12.93
N MET A 378 1.76 -22.26 -13.01
CA MET A 378 3.09 -21.68 -12.94
C MET A 378 3.76 -21.95 -11.59
N ALA A 379 3.09 -21.64 -10.48
CA ALA A 379 3.61 -21.86 -9.14
C ALA A 379 3.94 -23.32 -8.89
N THR A 380 3.05 -24.24 -9.30
CA THR A 380 3.26 -25.69 -9.23
C THR A 380 4.49 -26.12 -10.04
N SER A 381 4.68 -25.57 -11.23
CA SER A 381 5.87 -25.87 -12.07
C SER A 381 7.17 -25.39 -11.44
N LEU A 382 7.11 -24.37 -10.59
CA LEU A 382 8.26 -23.85 -9.82
C LEU A 382 8.44 -24.55 -8.46
N GLY A 383 7.56 -25.50 -8.10
CA GLY A 383 7.59 -26.19 -6.83
C GLY A 383 7.17 -25.34 -5.63
N LEU A 384 6.32 -24.33 -5.87
CA LEU A 384 5.75 -23.46 -4.84
C LEU A 384 4.37 -23.95 -4.42
N ASP A 385 4.08 -23.87 -3.12
CA ASP A 385 2.72 -24.01 -2.61
C ASP A 385 1.89 -22.75 -2.98
N VAL A 386 0.58 -22.93 -3.19
CA VAL A 386 -0.31 -21.82 -3.53
C VAL A 386 -1.39 -21.65 -2.47
N VAL A 387 -1.56 -20.44 -1.98
CA VAL A 387 -2.64 -20.02 -1.10
C VAL A 387 -3.53 -19.02 -1.83
N ALA A 388 -4.83 -19.29 -1.94
CA ALA A 388 -5.80 -18.36 -2.47
C ALA A 388 -6.41 -17.54 -1.34
N GLU A 389 -6.36 -16.21 -1.46
CA GLU A 389 -6.84 -15.29 -0.44
C GLU A 389 -8.25 -14.76 -0.74
N GLY A 390 -8.95 -14.30 0.31
CA GLY A 390 -10.26 -13.68 0.15
C GLY A 390 -11.34 -14.63 -0.35
N VAL A 391 -11.26 -15.93 -0.01
CA VAL A 391 -12.31 -16.89 -0.33
C VAL A 391 -13.51 -16.61 0.58
N GLU A 392 -14.67 -16.25 -0.01
CA GLU A 392 -15.88 -15.87 0.70
C GLU A 392 -17.07 -16.80 0.39
N HIS A 393 -16.98 -17.61 -0.68
CA HIS A 393 -18.08 -18.44 -1.14
C HIS A 393 -17.65 -19.90 -1.44
N ALA A 394 -18.58 -20.84 -1.21
CA ALA A 394 -18.37 -22.27 -1.52
C ALA A 394 -18.06 -22.53 -3.01
N SER A 395 -18.61 -21.71 -3.91
CA SER A 395 -18.34 -21.81 -5.36
C SER A 395 -16.88 -21.51 -5.69
N GLN A 396 -16.24 -20.56 -4.98
CA GLN A 396 -14.84 -20.23 -5.13
C GLN A 396 -13.95 -21.40 -4.64
N GLU A 397 -14.26 -21.94 -3.46
CA GLU A 397 -13.55 -23.12 -2.93
C GLU A 397 -13.62 -24.28 -3.89
N ALA A 398 -14.82 -24.65 -4.37
CA ALA A 398 -15.01 -25.76 -5.30
C ALA A 398 -14.20 -25.57 -6.59
N HIS A 399 -14.19 -24.37 -7.14
CA HIS A 399 -13.41 -24.03 -8.34
C HIS A 399 -11.89 -24.12 -8.07
N LEU A 400 -11.42 -23.62 -6.93
CA LEU A 400 -10.01 -23.69 -6.53
C LEU A 400 -9.52 -25.14 -6.34
N VAL A 401 -10.38 -26.02 -5.80
CA VAL A 401 -10.11 -27.47 -5.73
C VAL A 401 -9.96 -28.07 -7.13
N GLU A 402 -10.87 -27.74 -8.07
CA GLU A 402 -10.86 -28.24 -9.45
C GLU A 402 -9.56 -27.85 -10.20
N ILE A 403 -9.09 -26.60 -10.02
CA ILE A 403 -7.88 -26.11 -10.68
C ILE A 403 -6.59 -26.41 -9.91
N GLY A 404 -6.66 -27.17 -8.79
CA GLY A 404 -5.52 -27.72 -8.06
C GLY A 404 -4.80 -26.76 -7.12
N CYS A 405 -5.51 -25.78 -6.54
CA CYS A 405 -4.97 -24.92 -5.48
C CYS A 405 -4.65 -25.75 -4.22
N ASN A 406 -3.56 -25.39 -3.50
CA ASN A 406 -3.12 -26.14 -2.32
C ASN A 406 -3.90 -25.77 -1.05
N ALA A 407 -4.13 -24.46 -0.85
CA ALA A 407 -4.73 -23.95 0.37
C ALA A 407 -5.57 -22.70 0.11
N ILE A 408 -6.45 -22.40 1.05
CA ILE A 408 -7.29 -21.21 1.05
C ILE A 408 -7.20 -20.47 2.36
N GLN A 409 -7.46 -19.16 2.27
CA GLN A 409 -7.68 -18.26 3.39
C GLN A 409 -8.81 -17.30 3.02
N GLY A 410 -9.76 -17.08 3.93
CA GLY A 410 -10.87 -16.16 3.68
C GLY A 410 -12.03 -16.32 4.65
N TYR A 411 -12.99 -15.43 4.56
CA TYR A 411 -14.13 -15.35 5.46
C TYR A 411 -15.11 -16.52 5.31
N TYR A 412 -15.07 -17.21 4.19
CA TYR A 412 -15.83 -18.44 4.01
C TYR A 412 -15.40 -19.51 5.03
N TYR A 413 -14.11 -19.63 5.30
CA TYR A 413 -13.59 -20.58 6.25
C TYR A 413 -13.62 -20.02 7.68
N CYS A 414 -12.97 -18.88 7.89
CA CYS A 414 -12.93 -18.24 9.21
C CYS A 414 -12.51 -16.77 9.10
N HIS A 415 -13.12 -15.91 9.92
CA HIS A 415 -12.65 -14.55 10.15
C HIS A 415 -11.37 -14.55 11.00
N PRO A 416 -10.57 -13.46 10.98
CA PRO A 416 -9.47 -13.30 11.91
C PRO A 416 -9.93 -13.40 13.38
N LEU A 417 -9.25 -14.22 14.18
CA LEU A 417 -9.59 -14.56 15.55
C LEU A 417 -8.60 -13.93 16.53
N THR A 418 -9.06 -13.54 17.72
CA THR A 418 -8.17 -13.20 18.84
C THR A 418 -7.39 -14.43 19.27
N GLN A 419 -6.33 -14.27 20.06
CA GLN A 419 -5.54 -15.38 20.61
C GLN A 419 -6.42 -16.44 21.28
N GLN A 420 -7.35 -16.04 22.14
CA GLN A 420 -8.23 -16.96 22.84
C GLN A 420 -9.18 -17.70 21.90
N GLN A 421 -9.75 -17.00 20.94
CA GLN A 421 -10.63 -17.59 19.93
C GLN A 421 -9.87 -18.55 19.02
N TRP A 422 -8.63 -18.22 18.64
CA TRP A 422 -7.77 -19.07 17.83
C TRP A 422 -7.49 -20.41 18.53
N ILE A 423 -7.10 -20.37 19.79
CA ILE A 423 -6.84 -21.58 20.59
C ILE A 423 -8.10 -22.45 20.68
N ALA A 424 -9.27 -21.85 20.95
CA ALA A 424 -10.53 -22.56 21.02
C ALA A 424 -10.92 -23.18 19.67
N PHE A 425 -10.77 -22.42 18.57
CA PHE A 425 -11.06 -22.87 17.21
C PHE A 425 -10.17 -24.05 16.80
N TYR A 426 -8.85 -23.95 17.01
CA TYR A 426 -7.93 -25.05 16.72
C TYR A 426 -8.28 -26.33 17.48
N ASN A 427 -8.53 -26.23 18.79
CA ASN A 427 -8.88 -27.38 19.62
C ASN A 427 -10.21 -28.03 19.19
N GLN A 428 -11.16 -27.26 18.71
CA GLN A 428 -12.43 -27.77 18.17
C GLN A 428 -12.21 -28.49 16.84
N ALA A 429 -11.46 -27.90 15.92
CA ALA A 429 -11.11 -28.50 14.64
C ALA A 429 -10.36 -29.83 14.84
N ALA A 430 -9.35 -29.86 15.72
CA ALA A 430 -8.57 -31.07 16.00
C ALA A 430 -9.43 -32.23 16.56
N LYS A 431 -10.46 -31.95 17.38
CA LYS A 431 -11.39 -32.96 17.88
C LYS A 431 -12.28 -33.53 16.77
N GLY A 432 -12.80 -32.71 15.88
CA GLY A 432 -13.64 -33.15 14.76
C GLY A 432 -12.89 -34.10 13.82
N TYR A 433 -11.58 -33.92 13.63
CA TYR A 433 -10.75 -34.82 12.82
C TYR A 433 -10.46 -36.15 13.51
N SER A 434 -10.28 -36.18 14.83
CA SER A 434 -10.06 -37.43 15.56
C SER A 434 -11.29 -38.33 15.56
N GLU A 435 -12.50 -37.79 15.53
CA GLU A 435 -13.74 -38.55 15.46
C GLU A 435 -14.02 -39.08 14.05
N SER A 436 -13.67 -38.37 12.99
CA SER A 436 -13.86 -38.80 11.59
C SER A 436 -12.89 -39.93 11.18
N THR A 437 -11.70 -39.98 11.76
CA THR A 437 -10.71 -41.05 11.52
C THR A 437 -10.99 -42.33 12.27
N LEU A 438 -11.86 -42.33 13.30
CA LEU A 438 -12.30 -43.51 14.02
C LEU A 438 -13.54 -44.18 13.40
N THR A 439 -14.18 -43.54 12.44
CA THR A 439 -15.41 -44.03 11.78
C THR A 439 -15.19 -44.41 10.30
N SER A 440 -13.99 -44.35 9.79
CA SER A 440 -13.56 -44.84 8.46
C SER A 440 -12.64 -46.07 8.63
#